data_aa393a4416e8ce2f4c5cdfb65abbd866
#
_entry.id   aa393a4416e8ce2f4c5cdfb65abbd866
#
_cell.length_a   1.000
_cell.length_b   1.000
_cell.length_c   1.000
_cell.angle_alpha   90.00
_cell.angle_beta   90.00
_cell.angle_gamma   90.00
#
_symmetry.space_group_name_H-M   'P 1'
#
loop_
_entity.id
_entity.type
_entity.pdbx_description
1 polymer ?
#
loop_
_entity_poly.entity_id
_entity_poly.type
_entity_poly.pdbx_seq_one_letter_code
_entity_poly.pdbx_strand_id
1 'polypeptide(L)'
;LVKEMGGDISFHSQPNRGSTFWFHINLDLNPNVQTDGPVTGCLKGMRLAYVEPNAAAAQCTLDVLSSTPLEVIYSPTFSALANDHYDILLLGIPVTFTGELTMQQERLAKAASMTDYLLLALPCHAQINAEELKNDGAAACLLKPLTATRLLPALTEYCRLTHQSLPLENDEHKLPMTVMAVDDNPA
;
A
#
# COMPACT_ATOMS: atom_id res chain seq x y z
N LEU A 1 16.37 25.14 -10.19
CA LEU A 1 16.53 23.71 -9.97
C LEU A 1 15.95 22.90 -11.14
N VAL A 2 14.64 22.98 -11.48
CA VAL A 2 14.04 22.19 -12.58
C VAL A 2 14.72 22.49 -13.92
N LYS A 3 14.95 23.77 -14.25
CA LYS A 3 15.66 24.17 -15.48
C LYS A 3 17.11 23.73 -15.51
N GLU A 4 17.79 23.73 -14.38
CA GLU A 4 19.18 23.23 -14.24
C GLU A 4 19.27 21.71 -14.44
N MET A 5 18.16 20.99 -14.20
CA MET A 5 18.01 19.56 -14.47
C MET A 5 17.54 19.26 -15.91
N GLY A 6 17.56 20.26 -16.81
CA GLY A 6 17.16 20.09 -18.21
C GLY A 6 15.64 19.95 -18.40
N GLY A 7 14.85 20.35 -17.41
CA GLY A 7 13.40 20.30 -17.44
C GLY A 7 12.73 21.67 -17.61
N ASP A 8 11.41 21.69 -17.54
CA ASP A 8 10.60 22.90 -17.52
C ASP A 8 9.50 22.82 -16.45
N ILE A 9 9.05 23.99 -15.97
CA ILE A 9 7.99 24.13 -14.98
C ILE A 9 6.98 25.18 -15.46
N SER A 10 5.71 24.88 -15.30
CA SER A 10 4.62 25.79 -15.65
C SER A 10 3.45 25.66 -14.67
N PHE A 11 2.47 26.53 -14.81
CA PHE A 11 1.26 26.47 -14.02
C PHE A 11 0.04 26.94 -14.82
N HIS A 12 -1.11 26.49 -14.40
CA HIS A 12 -2.42 26.97 -14.82
C HIS A 12 -3.26 27.30 -13.61
N SER A 13 -3.90 28.46 -13.59
CA SER A 13 -4.72 28.91 -12.47
C SER A 13 -6.02 29.51 -12.96
N GLN A 14 -7.12 29.19 -12.27
CA GLN A 14 -8.43 29.76 -12.53
C GLN A 14 -9.02 30.31 -11.22
N PRO A 15 -9.52 31.53 -11.20
CA PRO A 15 -10.19 32.11 -10.03
C PRO A 15 -11.29 31.18 -9.50
N ASN A 16 -11.32 30.94 -8.21
CA ASN A 16 -12.25 30.04 -7.49
C ASN A 16 -12.22 28.56 -7.92
N ARG A 17 -11.27 28.15 -8.76
CA ARG A 17 -11.07 26.74 -9.18
C ARG A 17 -9.73 26.17 -8.77
N GLY A 18 -8.83 27.02 -8.25
CA GLY A 18 -7.51 26.62 -7.80
C GLY A 18 -6.43 26.75 -8.85
N SER A 19 -5.26 26.23 -8.54
CA SER A 19 -4.07 26.27 -9.39
C SER A 19 -3.46 24.88 -9.52
N THR A 20 -3.02 24.56 -10.72
CA THR A 20 -2.24 23.34 -11.01
C THR A 20 -0.85 23.76 -11.42
N PHE A 21 0.16 23.29 -10.70
CA PHE A 21 1.56 23.42 -11.04
C PHE A 21 2.06 22.09 -11.58
N TRP A 22 2.83 22.12 -12.66
CA TRP A 22 3.43 20.94 -13.23
C TRP A 22 4.87 21.23 -13.67
N PHE A 23 5.69 20.21 -13.64
CA PHE A 23 7.04 20.25 -14.17
C PHE A 23 7.39 18.90 -14.79
N HIS A 24 8.35 18.92 -15.70
CA HIS A 24 8.99 17.71 -16.20
C HIS A 24 10.50 17.82 -16.11
N ILE A 25 11.16 16.71 -15.91
CA ILE A 25 12.61 16.57 -15.96
C ILE A 25 12.95 15.31 -16.74
N ASN A 26 14.02 15.35 -17.49
CA ASN A 26 14.52 14.17 -18.18
C ASN A 26 15.52 13.47 -17.26
N LEU A 27 15.29 12.19 -16.97
CA LEU A 27 16.18 11.37 -16.17
C LEU A 27 16.64 10.19 -17.01
N ASP A 28 17.93 9.91 -16.96
CA ASP A 28 18.49 8.72 -17.59
C ASP A 28 18.04 7.48 -16.79
N LEU A 29 17.69 6.43 -17.51
CA LEU A 29 17.42 5.13 -16.87
C LEU A 29 18.77 4.55 -16.41
N ASN A 30 18.83 4.15 -15.14
CA ASN A 30 19.97 3.41 -14.63
C ASN A 30 19.88 1.95 -15.13
N PRO A 31 20.71 1.51 -16.08
CA PRO A 31 20.63 0.15 -16.63
C PRO A 31 20.99 -0.94 -15.62
N ASN A 32 21.59 -0.57 -14.49
CA ASN A 32 22.02 -1.50 -13.45
C ASN A 32 20.99 -1.65 -12.30
N VAL A 33 19.87 -0.93 -12.35
CA VAL A 33 18.77 -1.20 -11.44
C VAL A 33 18.06 -2.45 -11.94
N GLN A 34 18.46 -3.60 -11.44
CA GLN A 34 17.59 -4.76 -11.46
C GLN A 34 16.39 -4.39 -10.59
N THR A 35 15.27 -4.15 -11.24
CA THR A 35 13.99 -4.04 -10.56
C THR A 35 13.56 -5.45 -10.15
N ASP A 36 14.27 -6.04 -9.20
CA ASP A 36 13.73 -7.15 -8.44
C ASP A 36 12.60 -6.56 -7.59
N GLY A 37 11.52 -6.21 -8.28
CA GLY A 37 10.27 -5.86 -7.63
C GLY A 37 9.82 -7.06 -6.80
N PRO A 38 9.08 -6.84 -5.72
CA PRO A 38 8.56 -7.94 -4.92
C PRO A 38 7.86 -8.94 -5.84
N VAL A 39 8.20 -10.22 -5.68
CA VAL A 39 7.63 -11.31 -6.49
C VAL A 39 6.14 -11.36 -6.24
N THR A 40 5.36 -10.75 -7.12
CA THR A 40 3.89 -10.64 -7.00
C THR A 40 3.16 -11.84 -7.61
N GLY A 41 3.89 -12.79 -8.20
CA GLY A 41 3.30 -13.97 -8.85
C GLY A 41 2.43 -14.81 -7.91
N CYS A 42 2.75 -14.83 -6.63
CA CYS A 42 1.96 -15.51 -5.59
C CYS A 42 0.54 -14.92 -5.40
N LEU A 43 0.31 -13.67 -5.83
CA LEU A 43 -0.99 -12.98 -5.73
C LEU A 43 -1.95 -13.35 -6.87
N LYS A 44 -1.52 -14.18 -7.81
CA LYS A 44 -2.31 -14.54 -8.98
C LYS A 44 -3.60 -15.28 -8.60
N GLY A 45 -4.73 -14.74 -9.05
CA GLY A 45 -6.05 -15.31 -8.78
C GLY A 45 -6.63 -14.97 -7.41
N MET A 46 -5.91 -14.20 -6.60
CA MET A 46 -6.44 -13.69 -5.32
C MET A 46 -7.33 -12.47 -5.54
N ARG A 47 -8.36 -12.35 -4.74
CA ARG A 47 -9.35 -11.25 -4.76
C ARG A 47 -9.00 -10.24 -3.68
N LEU A 48 -8.73 -9.00 -4.09
CA LEU A 48 -8.51 -7.88 -3.20
C LEU A 48 -9.67 -6.90 -3.28
N ALA A 49 -10.37 -6.70 -2.15
CA ALA A 49 -11.31 -5.59 -2.01
C ALA A 49 -10.56 -4.33 -1.53
N TYR A 50 -10.75 -3.22 -2.22
CA TYR A 50 -10.17 -1.93 -1.84
C TYR A 50 -11.27 -0.90 -1.57
N VAL A 51 -11.29 -0.35 -0.36
CA VAL A 51 -12.24 0.68 0.05
C VAL A 51 -11.51 1.98 0.36
N GLU A 52 -11.81 3.03 -0.41
CA GLU A 52 -11.23 4.37 -0.23
C GLU A 52 -12.20 5.45 -0.70
N PRO A 53 -12.68 6.32 0.20
CA PRO A 53 -13.61 7.39 -0.16
C PRO A 53 -12.98 8.55 -0.93
N ASN A 54 -11.67 8.77 -0.81
CA ASN A 54 -10.97 9.80 -1.55
C ASN A 54 -10.59 9.29 -2.94
N ALA A 55 -11.25 9.82 -3.97
CA ALA A 55 -11.06 9.36 -5.35
C ALA A 55 -9.61 9.54 -5.87
N ALA A 56 -8.90 10.61 -5.48
CA ALA A 56 -7.52 10.81 -5.89
C ALA A 56 -6.57 9.80 -5.23
N ALA A 57 -6.75 9.55 -3.93
CA ALA A 57 -5.99 8.52 -3.22
C ALA A 57 -6.30 7.11 -3.77
N ALA A 58 -7.59 6.86 -4.11
CA ALA A 58 -8.01 5.61 -4.71
C ALA A 58 -7.30 5.38 -6.05
N GLN A 59 -7.30 6.37 -6.95
CA GLN A 59 -6.66 6.23 -8.26
C GLN A 59 -5.17 5.93 -8.14
N CYS A 60 -4.43 6.68 -7.31
CA CYS A 60 -3.00 6.42 -7.09
C CYS A 60 -2.71 4.98 -6.60
N THR A 61 -3.57 4.46 -5.71
CA THR A 61 -3.41 3.10 -5.20
C THR A 61 -3.80 2.06 -6.26
N LEU A 62 -4.86 2.30 -7.04
CA LEU A 62 -5.28 1.43 -8.14
C LEU A 62 -4.20 1.34 -9.23
N ASP A 63 -3.50 2.45 -9.51
CA ASP A 63 -2.37 2.46 -10.43
C ASP A 63 -1.24 1.53 -9.96
N VAL A 64 -0.94 1.51 -8.65
CA VAL A 64 0.02 0.56 -8.07
C VAL A 64 -0.50 -0.87 -8.17
N LEU A 65 -1.77 -1.11 -7.81
CA LEU A 65 -2.37 -2.45 -7.84
C LEU A 65 -2.49 -3.01 -9.27
N SER A 66 -2.63 -2.16 -10.29
CA SER A 66 -2.69 -2.58 -11.70
C SER A 66 -1.42 -3.29 -12.18
N SER A 67 -0.30 -3.10 -11.48
CA SER A 67 0.95 -3.81 -11.75
C SER A 67 1.01 -5.22 -11.14
N THR A 68 -0.02 -5.62 -10.40
CA THR A 68 -0.13 -6.93 -9.73
C THR A 68 -1.12 -7.84 -10.45
N PRO A 69 -1.00 -9.17 -10.32
CA PRO A 69 -1.96 -10.12 -10.89
C PRO A 69 -3.19 -10.35 -10.00
N LEU A 70 -3.54 -9.40 -9.12
CA LEU A 70 -4.73 -9.45 -8.26
C LEU A 70 -6.01 -9.15 -9.05
N GLU A 71 -7.10 -9.80 -8.64
CA GLU A 71 -8.45 -9.35 -9.01
C GLU A 71 -8.88 -8.26 -8.02
N VAL A 72 -8.85 -6.98 -8.46
CA VAL A 72 -9.12 -5.83 -7.60
C VAL A 72 -10.56 -5.38 -7.71
N ILE A 73 -11.28 -5.36 -6.59
CA ILE A 73 -12.65 -4.87 -6.46
C ILE A 73 -12.61 -3.55 -5.66
N TYR A 74 -12.80 -2.42 -6.34
CA TYR A 74 -12.83 -1.11 -5.70
C TYR A 74 -14.24 -0.69 -5.28
N SER A 75 -14.35 -0.09 -4.09
CA SER A 75 -15.56 0.56 -3.61
C SER A 75 -15.22 1.88 -2.90
N PRO A 76 -15.97 2.97 -3.15
CA PRO A 76 -15.76 4.23 -2.45
C PRO A 76 -16.19 4.19 -0.98
N THR A 77 -17.06 3.26 -0.61
CA THR A 77 -17.54 3.10 0.76
C THR A 77 -17.60 1.65 1.18
N PHE A 78 -17.41 1.37 2.45
CA PHE A 78 -17.50 0.02 2.99
C PHE A 78 -18.91 -0.57 2.86
N SER A 79 -19.95 0.26 2.96
CA SER A 79 -21.34 -0.17 2.83
C SER A 79 -21.75 -0.56 1.41
N ALA A 80 -21.04 -0.04 0.40
CA ALA A 80 -21.28 -0.38 -1.01
C ALA A 80 -20.49 -1.61 -1.46
N LEU A 81 -19.53 -2.09 -0.64
CA LEU A 81 -18.84 -3.34 -0.90
C LEU A 81 -19.81 -4.52 -0.77
N ALA A 82 -19.77 -5.45 -1.71
CA ALA A 82 -20.54 -6.68 -1.62
C ALA A 82 -20.19 -7.45 -0.34
N ASN A 83 -21.21 -8.05 0.30
CA ASN A 83 -21.01 -8.89 1.47
C ASN A 83 -20.52 -10.28 1.01
N ASP A 84 -19.28 -10.34 0.59
CA ASP A 84 -18.59 -11.51 0.04
C ASP A 84 -17.29 -11.74 0.83
N HIS A 85 -16.62 -12.85 0.58
CA HIS A 85 -15.31 -13.11 1.17
C HIS A 85 -14.19 -12.73 0.18
N TYR A 86 -13.14 -12.10 0.71
CA TYR A 86 -11.99 -11.63 -0.04
C TYR A 86 -10.70 -12.18 0.59
N ASP A 87 -9.72 -12.55 -0.23
CA ASP A 87 -8.42 -12.96 0.29
C ASP A 87 -7.76 -11.80 1.06
N ILE A 88 -7.84 -10.60 0.49
CA ILE A 88 -7.28 -9.38 1.08
C ILE A 88 -8.35 -8.27 1.08
N LEU A 89 -8.48 -7.57 2.19
CA LEU A 89 -9.27 -6.34 2.27
C LEU A 89 -8.37 -5.17 2.67
N LEU A 90 -8.21 -4.21 1.77
CA LEU A 90 -7.51 -2.95 1.99
C LEU A 90 -8.52 -1.85 2.32
N LEU A 91 -8.58 -1.43 3.58
CA LEU A 91 -9.53 -0.45 4.07
C LEU A 91 -8.86 0.90 4.33
N GLY A 92 -9.18 1.90 3.52
CA GLY A 92 -8.76 3.28 3.69
C GLY A 92 -9.51 3.97 4.85
N ILE A 93 -8.76 4.42 5.84
CA ILE A 93 -9.30 5.21 6.94
C ILE A 93 -9.30 6.68 6.54
N PRO A 94 -10.44 7.39 6.59
CA PRO A 94 -10.52 8.81 6.26
C PRO A 94 -9.87 9.68 7.34
N VAL A 95 -9.42 10.88 6.96
CA VAL A 95 -8.80 11.88 7.86
C VAL A 95 -9.79 12.35 8.93
N THR A 96 -11.07 12.43 8.57
CA THR A 96 -12.17 12.90 9.42
C THR A 96 -12.77 11.80 10.30
N PHE A 97 -11.98 10.77 10.58
CA PHE A 97 -12.43 9.62 11.34
C PHE A 97 -12.60 9.99 12.82
N THR A 98 -13.71 10.63 13.13
CA THR A 98 -14.10 11.11 14.48
C THR A 98 -15.30 10.34 15.06
N GLY A 99 -15.65 9.19 14.45
CA GLY A 99 -16.76 8.37 14.93
C GLY A 99 -16.51 7.79 16.32
N GLU A 100 -17.58 7.43 17.03
CA GLU A 100 -17.47 6.76 18.32
C GLU A 100 -16.66 5.47 18.19
N LEU A 101 -15.84 5.19 19.18
CA LEU A 101 -14.91 4.05 19.20
C LEU A 101 -15.63 2.72 18.94
N THR A 102 -16.84 2.58 19.47
CA THR A 102 -17.70 1.39 19.30
C THR A 102 -18.12 1.14 17.84
N MET A 103 -18.54 2.18 17.11
CA MET A 103 -18.89 2.04 15.68
C MET A 103 -17.67 1.69 14.81
N GLN A 104 -16.50 2.13 15.23
CA GLN A 104 -15.25 1.81 14.54
C GLN A 104 -14.87 0.33 14.74
N GLN A 105 -14.98 -0.16 15.96
CA GLN A 105 -14.72 -1.57 16.30
C GLN A 105 -15.69 -2.51 15.59
N GLU A 106 -16.99 -2.19 15.55
CA GLU A 106 -17.98 -2.98 14.79
C GLU A 106 -17.65 -3.03 13.29
N ARG A 107 -17.23 -1.90 12.71
CA ARG A 107 -16.83 -1.82 11.31
C ARG A 107 -15.56 -2.63 11.03
N LEU A 108 -14.57 -2.57 11.92
CA LEU A 108 -13.34 -3.34 11.81
C LEU A 108 -13.61 -4.84 12.00
N ALA A 109 -14.41 -5.21 12.99
CA ALA A 109 -14.81 -6.60 13.21
C ALA A 109 -15.55 -7.17 11.99
N LYS A 110 -16.46 -6.39 11.39
CA LYS A 110 -17.14 -6.78 10.16
C LYS A 110 -16.15 -6.90 8.99
N ALA A 111 -15.23 -5.96 8.84
CA ALA A 111 -14.20 -6.03 7.80
C ALA A 111 -13.32 -7.27 7.98
N ALA A 112 -12.89 -7.55 9.20
CA ALA A 112 -12.07 -8.73 9.51
C ALA A 112 -12.82 -10.05 9.23
N SER A 113 -14.14 -10.08 9.40
CA SER A 113 -14.94 -11.28 9.09
C SER A 113 -15.14 -11.53 7.58
N MET A 114 -14.81 -10.56 6.74
CA MET A 114 -14.95 -10.63 5.28
C MET A 114 -13.66 -10.97 4.54
N THR A 115 -12.55 -11.14 5.26
CA THR A 115 -11.25 -11.35 4.63
C THR A 115 -10.33 -12.22 5.48
N ASP A 116 -9.40 -12.90 4.84
CA ASP A 116 -8.31 -13.59 5.52
C ASP A 116 -7.18 -12.63 5.94
N TYR A 117 -7.06 -11.48 5.27
CA TYR A 117 -5.98 -10.52 5.51
C TYR A 117 -6.45 -9.06 5.42
N LEU A 118 -6.71 -8.46 6.59
CA LEU A 118 -7.15 -7.07 6.69
C LEU A 118 -5.98 -6.11 6.76
N LEU A 119 -5.85 -5.27 5.75
CA LEU A 119 -4.89 -4.16 5.69
C LEU A 119 -5.60 -2.83 5.94
N LEU A 120 -5.09 -2.01 6.84
CA LEU A 120 -5.60 -0.67 7.11
C LEU A 120 -4.67 0.39 6.55
N ALA A 121 -5.20 1.30 5.73
CA ALA A 121 -4.48 2.46 5.22
C ALA A 121 -4.81 3.68 6.06
N LEU A 122 -3.87 4.12 6.88
CA LEU A 122 -4.02 5.20 7.87
C LEU A 122 -3.50 6.54 7.33
N PRO A 123 -4.15 7.67 7.65
CA PRO A 123 -3.58 8.99 7.40
C PRO A 123 -2.26 9.17 8.17
N CYS A 124 -1.27 9.84 7.56
CA CYS A 124 0.07 9.99 8.15
C CYS A 124 0.10 10.79 9.48
N HIS A 125 -0.93 11.59 9.75
CA HIS A 125 -1.08 12.37 10.98
C HIS A 125 -2.09 11.78 11.96
N ALA A 126 -2.63 10.61 11.69
CA ALA A 126 -3.56 9.97 12.61
C ALA A 126 -2.81 9.51 13.86
N GLN A 127 -3.22 10.05 15.01
CA GLN A 127 -2.78 9.56 16.33
C GLN A 127 -3.55 8.27 16.68
N ILE A 128 -3.41 7.26 15.85
CA ILE A 128 -4.09 5.98 16.03
C ILE A 128 -3.04 4.98 16.51
N ASN A 129 -3.35 4.30 17.60
CA ASN A 129 -2.49 3.23 18.09
C ASN A 129 -2.60 2.01 17.17
N ALA A 130 -1.56 1.75 16.37
CA ALA A 130 -1.53 0.64 15.44
C ALA A 130 -1.61 -0.73 16.14
N GLU A 131 -1.20 -0.82 17.41
CA GLU A 131 -1.29 -2.05 18.21
C GLU A 131 -2.75 -2.37 18.57
N GLU A 132 -3.54 -1.35 18.91
CA GLU A 132 -4.98 -1.52 19.17
C GLU A 132 -5.70 -2.03 17.92
N LEU A 133 -5.41 -1.46 16.75
CA LEU A 133 -6.00 -1.89 15.49
C LEU A 133 -5.64 -3.34 15.10
N LYS A 134 -4.45 -3.80 15.46
CA LYS A 134 -4.06 -5.19 15.27
C LYS A 134 -4.85 -6.12 16.20
N ASN A 135 -5.11 -5.71 17.43
CA ASN A 135 -5.96 -6.46 18.36
C ASN A 135 -7.41 -6.55 17.87
N ASP A 136 -7.87 -5.55 17.11
CA ASP A 136 -9.19 -5.52 16.47
C ASP A 136 -9.25 -6.29 15.13
N GLY A 137 -8.21 -7.05 14.80
CA GLY A 137 -8.18 -7.97 13.66
C GLY A 137 -7.45 -7.45 12.42
N ALA A 138 -6.78 -6.29 12.46
CA ALA A 138 -5.95 -5.84 11.37
C ALA A 138 -4.63 -6.63 11.31
N ALA A 139 -4.31 -7.21 10.16
CA ALA A 139 -3.05 -7.90 9.93
C ALA A 139 -1.87 -6.91 9.85
N ALA A 140 -2.07 -5.77 9.18
CA ALA A 140 -1.09 -4.69 9.14
C ALA A 140 -1.74 -3.32 8.93
N CYS A 141 -1.00 -2.28 9.36
CA CYS A 141 -1.36 -0.87 9.18
C CYS A 141 -0.32 -0.19 8.29
N LEU A 142 -0.77 0.44 7.22
CA LEU A 142 0.07 1.15 6.26
C LEU A 142 -0.24 2.66 6.32
N LEU A 143 0.79 3.50 6.31
CA LEU A 143 0.58 4.94 6.25
C LEU A 143 0.36 5.40 4.81
N LYS A 144 -0.66 6.22 4.57
CA LYS A 144 -0.86 6.91 3.29
C LYS A 144 0.23 7.97 3.05
N PRO A 145 0.69 8.19 1.81
CA PRO A 145 0.23 7.56 0.58
C PRO A 145 0.72 6.12 0.43
N LEU A 146 -0.11 5.27 -0.20
CA LEU A 146 0.22 3.88 -0.48
C LEU A 146 1.07 3.77 -1.75
N THR A 147 2.37 3.92 -1.58
CA THR A 147 3.35 3.73 -2.65
C THR A 147 3.60 2.24 -2.91
N ALA A 148 4.13 1.90 -4.10
CA ALA A 148 4.51 0.54 -4.43
C ALA A 148 5.47 -0.07 -3.38
N THR A 149 6.42 0.71 -2.89
CA THR A 149 7.41 0.29 -1.86
C THR A 149 6.80 -0.04 -0.50
N ARG A 150 5.59 0.44 -0.21
CA ARG A 150 4.86 0.14 1.04
C ARG A 150 3.80 -0.94 0.85
N LEU A 151 3.06 -0.87 -0.26
CA LEU A 151 1.92 -1.74 -0.49
C LEU A 151 2.34 -3.13 -0.94
N LEU A 152 3.25 -3.24 -1.91
CA LEU A 152 3.63 -4.54 -2.47
C LEU A 152 4.26 -5.49 -1.43
N PRO A 153 5.17 -5.06 -0.54
CA PRO A 153 5.66 -5.92 0.53
C PRO A 153 4.56 -6.40 1.48
N ALA A 154 3.59 -5.55 1.82
CA ALA A 154 2.48 -5.95 2.69
C ALA A 154 1.57 -7.00 2.03
N LEU A 155 1.35 -6.89 0.71
CA LEU A 155 0.58 -7.88 -0.06
C LEU A 155 1.34 -9.20 -0.17
N THR A 156 2.64 -9.17 -0.42
CA THR A 156 3.46 -10.38 -0.53
C THR A 156 3.67 -11.08 0.82
N GLU A 157 3.57 -10.35 1.93
CA GLU A 157 3.59 -10.95 3.26
C GLU A 157 2.40 -11.89 3.48
N TYR A 158 1.22 -11.58 2.96
CA TYR A 158 0.09 -12.50 2.98
C TYR A 158 0.41 -13.80 2.25
N CYS A 159 1.04 -13.73 1.07
CA CYS A 159 1.48 -14.93 0.37
C CYS A 159 2.45 -15.76 1.23
N ARG A 160 3.39 -15.10 1.90
CA ARG A 160 4.35 -15.78 2.77
C ARG A 160 3.65 -16.51 3.92
N LEU A 161 2.63 -15.90 4.51
CA LEU A 161 1.87 -16.50 5.60
C LEU A 161 1.01 -17.67 5.13
N THR A 162 0.41 -17.59 3.94
CA THR A 162 -0.45 -18.64 3.39
C THR A 162 0.33 -19.80 2.79
N HIS A 163 1.52 -19.53 2.21
CA HIS A 163 2.37 -20.55 1.58
C HIS A 163 3.39 -21.19 2.54
N GLN A 164 3.46 -20.81 3.80
CA GLN A 164 4.31 -21.48 4.81
C GLN A 164 3.95 -22.97 5.03
N SER A 165 2.84 -23.45 4.45
CA SER A 165 2.44 -24.86 4.45
C SER A 165 2.95 -25.68 3.26
N LEU A 166 3.65 -25.08 2.29
CA LEU A 166 4.31 -25.81 1.22
C LEU A 166 5.81 -25.94 1.53
N PRO A 167 6.42 -27.14 1.39
CA PRO A 167 7.86 -27.29 1.56
C PRO A 167 8.56 -26.37 0.56
N LEU A 168 9.46 -25.53 1.06
CA LEU A 168 10.38 -24.79 0.22
C LEU A 168 11.17 -25.80 -0.62
N GLU A 169 10.93 -25.85 -1.92
CA GLU A 169 11.93 -26.37 -2.83
C GLU A 169 13.18 -25.50 -2.63
N ASN A 170 14.23 -26.14 -2.10
CA ASN A 170 15.52 -25.53 -1.85
C ASN A 170 16.13 -25.07 -3.17
N ASP A 171 15.88 -23.83 -3.53
CA ASP A 171 16.68 -23.15 -4.56
C ASP A 171 17.94 -22.61 -3.87
N GLU A 172 18.99 -23.44 -3.83
CA GLU A 172 20.30 -23.12 -3.30
C GLU A 172 21.04 -22.13 -4.20
N HIS A 173 20.51 -20.95 -4.41
CA HIS A 173 21.27 -19.82 -4.91
C HIS A 173 21.56 -18.83 -3.75
N LYS A 174 22.44 -19.26 -2.85
CA LYS A 174 23.12 -18.36 -1.93
C LYS A 174 24.05 -17.45 -2.72
N LEU A 175 23.57 -16.26 -3.07
CA LEU A 175 24.46 -15.19 -3.47
C LEU A 175 25.33 -14.80 -2.27
N PRO A 176 26.64 -14.70 -2.40
CA PRO A 176 27.50 -14.26 -1.32
C PRO A 176 27.15 -12.80 -0.98
N MET A 177 26.55 -12.58 0.18
CA MET A 177 26.25 -11.26 0.68
C MET A 177 27.42 -10.78 1.54
N THR A 178 28.11 -9.70 1.11
CA THR A 178 29.10 -9.03 1.92
C THR A 178 28.40 -7.92 2.69
N VAL A 179 28.32 -8.04 4.02
CA VAL A 179 27.80 -7.00 4.90
C VAL A 179 28.96 -6.19 5.42
N MET A 180 28.99 -4.89 5.11
CA MET A 180 29.92 -3.95 5.72
C MET A 180 29.18 -3.26 6.89
N ALA A 181 29.58 -3.53 8.12
CA ALA A 181 29.15 -2.75 9.27
C ALA A 181 30.15 -1.60 9.48
N VAL A 182 29.65 -0.36 9.42
CA VAL A 182 30.44 0.83 9.77
C VAL A 182 29.93 1.32 11.10
N ASP A 183 30.80 1.27 12.12
CA ASP A 183 30.57 1.88 13.43
C ASP A 183 31.43 3.14 13.51
N ASP A 184 30.80 4.29 13.73
CA ASP A 184 31.44 5.60 13.88
C ASP A 184 31.59 6.02 15.35
N ASN A 185 31.48 5.08 16.28
CA ASN A 185 31.66 5.33 17.70
C ASN A 185 33.15 5.23 18.06
N PRO A 186 33.87 6.35 18.33
CA PRO A 186 35.26 6.29 18.79
C PRO A 186 35.30 5.77 20.21
N ALA A 187 36.09 4.75 20.44
CA ALA A 187 36.38 4.18 21.78
C ALA A 187 37.14 5.19 22.66
#